data_a538c46cb97fac77c752ba8f5f1653fa
#
_entry.id   a538c46cb97fac77c752ba8f5f1653fa
#
_cell.length_a   1.000
_cell.length_b   1.000
_cell.length_c   1.000
_cell.angle_alpha   90.00
_cell.angle_beta   90.00
_cell.angle_gamma   90.00
#
_symmetry.space_group_name_H-M   'P 1'
#
loop_
_entity.id
_entity.type
_entity.pdbx_description
1 polymer ?
#
loop_
_entity_poly.entity_id
_entity_poly.type
_entity_poly.pdbx_seq_one_letter_code
_entity_poly.pdbx_strand_id
1 'polypeptide(L)'
;AIAEVFYFVEFNPLSEYTGGENGLPGVPTPVLNLGFTTIHFNNDRSLYAFLAFWFFVGMVIALRIVRSPVGVILSAIRDNPLRASAVGHNIHGYKLAAFVIAAVYAGFAGGLLGVMQGFMPPDAFTFDTSGQLVMQTAIGGAGTLFGPLVGAAVWLYLSDFLQTTLHLGAAWKLVLGLVFVLLVCFLRRGLVGGIRDLFALATGRGAGKAEPAELAAVPARTAEEDKVTRLAVGNEPAPAPMPALHRRDDDAFSGPILQATSLTKRFGGLVANSGIDFSVERGERRGIIGPNGAGKTTFFKMLTCEMAPTSGRILFRGRDITGKTVTDVCQLGLTKSYQVNQLFSGLTVRDNVNIAALAELRGKFRLDLFRSLQRIPGLAEQVDRTLALVDLTGRADRPVAALAYGEKRRLEVGLALASSPSLLLLDEPLAGMSPAERVEMVKLLKSISQGRTMIIIDHDMDSLFELVERVTVLQEGRVLVEGTPAEIKGNKAVQDAYLGGVRAA
;
A
#
# COMPACT_ATOMS: atom_id res chain seq x y z
N ALA A 1 14.71 26.40 -0.37
CA ALA A 1 15.65 26.50 -1.51
C ALA A 1 14.91 26.64 -2.86
N ILE A 2 14.09 25.66 -3.30
CA ILE A 2 13.40 25.74 -4.61
C ILE A 2 12.41 26.90 -4.66
N ALA A 3 11.60 27.11 -3.61
CA ALA A 3 10.68 28.25 -3.53
C ALA A 3 11.41 29.59 -3.63
N GLU A 4 12.55 29.73 -2.97
CA GLU A 4 13.38 30.94 -3.06
C GLU A 4 13.95 31.17 -4.48
N VAL A 5 14.27 30.10 -5.20
CA VAL A 5 14.71 30.23 -6.60
C VAL A 5 13.56 30.73 -7.47
N PHE A 6 12.35 30.24 -7.32
CA PHE A 6 11.19 30.71 -8.06
C PHE A 6 10.86 32.17 -7.71
N TYR A 7 10.92 32.53 -6.43
CA TYR A 7 10.76 33.90 -5.98
C TYR A 7 11.81 34.85 -6.64
N PHE A 8 13.09 34.43 -6.65
CA PHE A 8 14.14 35.20 -7.30
C PHE A 8 13.93 35.34 -8.81
N VAL A 9 13.50 34.27 -9.50
CA VAL A 9 13.20 34.25 -10.94
C VAL A 9 12.05 35.20 -11.26
N GLU A 10 11.03 35.28 -10.41
CA GLU A 10 9.92 36.22 -10.53
C GLU A 10 10.41 37.67 -10.46
N PHE A 11 11.27 37.98 -9.49
CA PHE A 11 11.74 39.32 -9.23
C PHE A 11 12.71 39.89 -10.28
N ASN A 12 13.59 39.04 -10.83
CA ASN A 12 14.65 39.52 -11.72
C ASN A 12 14.42 39.21 -13.20
N PRO A 13 14.52 37.92 -13.67
CA PRO A 13 14.44 37.67 -15.10
C PRO A 13 13.02 37.79 -15.68
N LEU A 14 11.98 37.65 -14.87
CA LEU A 14 10.57 37.68 -15.32
C LEU A 14 9.82 38.94 -14.86
N SER A 15 10.50 39.93 -14.28
CA SER A 15 9.88 41.16 -13.74
C SER A 15 9.00 41.92 -14.73
N GLU A 16 9.32 41.88 -16.04
CA GLU A 16 8.49 42.47 -17.09
C GLU A 16 7.12 41.81 -17.23
N TYR A 17 7.03 40.52 -16.91
CA TYR A 17 5.79 39.72 -17.01
C TYR A 17 5.03 39.59 -15.68
N THR A 18 5.74 39.62 -14.57
CA THR A 18 5.19 39.39 -13.23
C THR A 18 4.94 40.67 -12.44
N GLY A 19 5.47 41.81 -12.92
CA GLY A 19 5.43 43.07 -12.21
C GLY A 19 6.52 43.20 -11.14
N GLY A 20 7.40 42.20 -10.94
CA GLY A 20 8.51 42.21 -10.00
C GLY A 20 8.07 42.53 -8.57
N GLU A 21 8.77 43.46 -7.89
CA GLU A 21 8.45 43.90 -6.52
C GLU A 21 7.06 44.50 -6.35
N ASN A 22 6.49 45.06 -7.43
CA ASN A 22 5.18 45.72 -7.40
C ASN A 22 4.02 44.73 -7.58
N GLY A 23 4.31 43.43 -7.90
CA GLY A 23 3.30 42.46 -8.26
C GLY A 23 2.57 42.81 -9.56
N LEU A 24 1.58 41.99 -9.93
CA LEU A 24 0.80 42.18 -11.14
C LEU A 24 -0.51 42.93 -10.82
N PRO A 25 -0.60 44.26 -11.09
CA PRO A 25 -1.84 45.02 -10.87
C PRO A 25 -2.84 44.79 -12.00
N GLY A 26 -4.11 45.08 -11.73
CA GLY A 26 -5.15 45.15 -12.75
C GLY A 26 -5.61 43.79 -13.27
N VAL A 27 -5.65 42.77 -12.41
CA VAL A 27 -6.26 41.47 -12.74
C VAL A 27 -7.73 41.72 -13.09
N PRO A 28 -8.19 41.41 -14.32
CA PRO A 28 -9.53 41.77 -14.75
C PRO A 28 -10.58 40.90 -14.03
N THR A 29 -11.72 41.51 -13.70
CA THR A 29 -12.88 40.77 -13.23
C THR A 29 -13.41 39.83 -14.32
N PRO A 30 -13.83 38.63 -13.98
CA PRO A 30 -14.33 37.67 -14.97
C PRO A 30 -15.54 38.21 -15.73
N VAL A 31 -15.58 37.94 -17.02
CA VAL A 31 -16.72 38.21 -17.91
C VAL A 31 -17.14 36.90 -18.56
N LEU A 32 -18.37 36.47 -18.27
CA LEU A 32 -18.93 35.26 -18.87
C LEU A 32 -19.82 35.66 -20.07
N ASN A 33 -19.35 35.35 -21.28
CA ASN A 33 -20.14 35.55 -22.48
C ASN A 33 -20.85 34.25 -22.87
N LEU A 34 -22.17 34.24 -22.71
CA LEU A 34 -23.05 33.10 -23.03
C LEU A 34 -23.61 33.18 -24.46
N GLY A 35 -23.13 34.07 -25.29
CA GLY A 35 -23.59 34.27 -26.69
C GLY A 35 -24.88 35.08 -26.81
N PHE A 36 -25.81 34.96 -25.89
CA PHE A 36 -27.07 35.73 -25.83
C PHE A 36 -27.06 36.78 -24.70
N THR A 37 -26.14 36.72 -23.77
CA THR A 37 -25.93 37.71 -22.71
C THR A 37 -24.51 37.67 -22.19
N THR A 38 -24.01 38.81 -21.72
CA THR A 38 -22.72 38.91 -21.04
C THR A 38 -22.96 39.21 -19.55
N ILE A 39 -22.40 38.38 -18.70
CA ILE A 39 -22.44 38.55 -17.26
C ILE A 39 -21.12 39.12 -16.79
N HIS A 40 -21.15 40.31 -16.23
CA HIS A 40 -20.00 40.99 -15.61
C HIS A 40 -20.01 40.76 -14.11
N PHE A 41 -18.92 40.27 -13.54
CA PHE A 41 -18.79 40.07 -12.10
C PHE A 41 -18.13 41.25 -11.40
N ASN A 42 -18.65 42.46 -11.65
CA ASN A 42 -18.06 43.71 -11.15
C ASN A 42 -18.55 44.08 -9.72
N ASN A 43 -19.58 43.45 -9.22
CA ASN A 43 -20.09 43.69 -7.87
C ASN A 43 -19.55 42.64 -6.90
N ASP A 44 -19.23 43.02 -5.66
CA ASP A 44 -18.72 42.10 -4.62
C ASP A 44 -19.60 40.85 -4.45
N ARG A 45 -20.91 40.98 -4.50
CA ARG A 45 -21.83 39.84 -4.42
C ARG A 45 -21.74 38.88 -5.58
N SER A 46 -21.62 39.41 -6.79
CA SER A 46 -21.48 38.57 -8.01
C SER A 46 -20.11 37.89 -8.07
N LEU A 47 -19.07 38.62 -7.67
CA LEU A 47 -17.72 38.07 -7.57
C LEU A 47 -17.64 36.97 -6.50
N TYR A 48 -18.24 37.20 -5.32
CA TYR A 48 -18.32 36.17 -4.28
C TYR A 48 -19.06 34.92 -4.78
N ALA A 49 -20.19 35.10 -5.47
CA ALA A 49 -20.95 33.97 -6.03
C ALA A 49 -20.14 33.18 -7.06
N PHE A 50 -19.36 33.88 -7.92
CA PHE A 50 -18.46 33.24 -8.87
C PHE A 50 -17.37 32.43 -8.16
N LEU A 51 -16.70 32.98 -7.17
CA LEU A 51 -15.64 32.31 -6.41
C LEU A 51 -16.21 31.10 -5.63
N ALA A 52 -17.38 31.29 -4.98
CA ALA A 52 -18.07 30.22 -4.26
C ALA A 52 -18.45 29.06 -5.21
N PHE A 53 -18.96 29.36 -6.39
CA PHE A 53 -19.26 28.34 -7.40
C PHE A 53 -18.04 27.50 -7.74
N TRP A 54 -16.91 28.13 -8.09
CA TRP A 54 -15.70 27.41 -8.43
C TRP A 54 -15.09 26.65 -7.25
N PHE A 55 -15.20 27.17 -6.04
CA PHE A 55 -14.82 26.46 -4.82
C PHE A 55 -15.63 25.16 -4.67
N PHE A 56 -16.96 25.22 -4.82
CA PHE A 56 -17.81 24.02 -4.74
C PHE A 56 -17.53 23.04 -5.86
N VAL A 57 -17.32 23.50 -7.08
CA VAL A 57 -16.91 22.67 -8.21
C VAL A 57 -15.58 21.96 -7.90
N GLY A 58 -14.59 22.70 -7.44
CA GLY A 58 -13.30 22.13 -7.02
C GLY A 58 -13.46 21.08 -5.91
N MET A 59 -14.29 21.35 -4.90
CA MET A 59 -14.55 20.42 -3.81
C MET A 59 -15.24 19.13 -4.30
N VAL A 60 -16.23 19.24 -5.19
CA VAL A 60 -16.90 18.07 -5.80
C VAL A 60 -15.93 17.24 -6.61
N ILE A 61 -15.07 17.88 -7.41
CA ILE A 61 -14.03 17.17 -8.19
C ILE A 61 -13.06 16.45 -7.23
N ALA A 62 -12.58 17.12 -6.18
CA ALA A 62 -11.69 16.54 -5.19
C ALA A 62 -12.34 15.31 -4.50
N LEU A 63 -13.62 15.42 -4.09
CA LEU A 63 -14.38 14.31 -3.53
C LEU A 63 -14.49 13.12 -4.51
N ARG A 64 -14.71 13.40 -5.79
CA ARG A 64 -14.75 12.36 -6.84
C ARG A 64 -13.40 11.68 -6.98
N ILE A 65 -12.29 12.43 -7.01
CA ILE A 65 -10.93 11.90 -7.10
C ILE A 65 -10.61 11.02 -5.90
N VAL A 66 -10.89 11.49 -4.67
CA VAL A 66 -10.63 10.72 -3.44
C VAL A 66 -11.42 9.41 -3.41
N ARG A 67 -12.66 9.39 -3.89
CA ARG A 67 -13.53 8.20 -3.95
C ARG A 67 -13.33 7.36 -5.20
N SER A 68 -12.44 7.75 -6.10
CA SER A 68 -12.12 7.01 -7.32
C SER A 68 -11.13 5.85 -7.05
N PRO A 69 -10.96 4.93 -8.00
CA PRO A 69 -9.92 3.90 -7.92
C PRO A 69 -8.52 4.49 -7.67
N VAL A 70 -8.22 5.65 -8.29
CA VAL A 70 -6.94 6.35 -8.09
C VAL A 70 -6.79 6.81 -6.64
N GLY A 71 -7.84 7.35 -6.03
CA GLY A 71 -7.81 7.77 -4.62
C GLY A 71 -7.54 6.63 -3.65
N VAL A 72 -8.14 5.46 -3.89
CA VAL A 72 -7.90 4.25 -3.09
C VAL A 72 -6.47 3.77 -3.23
N ILE A 73 -5.93 3.74 -4.46
CA ILE A 73 -4.53 3.34 -4.71
C ILE A 73 -3.56 4.35 -4.08
N LEU A 74 -3.84 5.65 -4.16
CA LEU A 74 -3.02 6.68 -3.50
C LEU A 74 -3.04 6.54 -1.98
N SER A 75 -4.19 6.18 -1.40
CA SER A 75 -4.30 5.88 0.03
C SER A 75 -3.46 4.65 0.41
N ALA A 76 -3.46 3.62 -0.41
CA ALA A 76 -2.62 2.43 -0.25
C ALA A 76 -1.12 2.77 -0.35
N ILE A 77 -0.74 3.59 -1.34
CA ILE A 77 0.66 4.04 -1.51
C ILE A 77 1.13 4.87 -0.31
N ARG A 78 0.24 5.68 0.28
CA ARG A 78 0.54 6.44 1.50
C ARG A 78 0.76 5.54 2.70
N ASP A 79 -0.05 4.47 2.84
CA ASP A 79 0.02 3.53 3.96
C ASP A 79 1.24 2.61 3.85
N ASN A 80 1.40 1.94 2.70
CA ASN A 80 2.53 1.05 2.43
C ASN A 80 2.91 1.04 0.93
N PRO A 81 3.90 1.85 0.51
CA PRO A 81 4.31 1.93 -0.89
C PRO A 81 4.93 0.62 -1.40
N LEU A 82 5.70 -0.10 -0.56
CA LEU A 82 6.31 -1.36 -0.96
C LEU A 82 5.24 -2.41 -1.27
N ARG A 83 4.20 -2.49 -0.43
CA ARG A 83 3.08 -3.41 -0.69
C ARG A 83 2.31 -3.03 -1.94
N ALA A 84 2.05 -1.76 -2.18
CA ALA A 84 1.38 -1.29 -3.39
C ALA A 84 2.15 -1.69 -4.66
N SER A 85 3.48 -1.61 -4.64
CA SER A 85 4.33 -2.11 -5.72
C SER A 85 4.21 -3.62 -5.91
N ALA A 86 4.21 -4.35 -4.80
CA ALA A 86 4.17 -5.82 -4.78
C ALA A 86 2.85 -6.40 -5.29
N VAL A 87 1.74 -5.69 -5.10
CA VAL A 87 0.44 -6.07 -5.69
C VAL A 87 0.25 -5.57 -7.13
N GLY A 88 1.26 -4.93 -7.73
CA GLY A 88 1.31 -4.63 -9.15
C GLY A 88 1.00 -3.18 -9.55
N HIS A 89 1.01 -2.21 -8.63
CA HIS A 89 0.79 -0.80 -8.94
C HIS A 89 2.09 -0.03 -9.21
N ASN A 90 2.07 0.86 -10.21
CA ASN A 90 3.19 1.76 -10.50
C ASN A 90 3.17 2.98 -9.56
N ILE A 91 3.94 2.91 -8.47
CA ILE A 91 4.00 3.95 -7.44
C ILE A 91 4.43 5.31 -8.02
N HIS A 92 5.46 5.32 -8.88
CA HIS A 92 5.97 6.57 -9.44
C HIS A 92 4.94 7.29 -10.29
N GLY A 93 4.22 6.55 -11.15
CA GLY A 93 3.15 7.12 -11.96
C GLY A 93 2.02 7.73 -11.13
N TYR A 94 1.57 7.02 -10.09
CA TYR A 94 0.51 7.54 -9.20
C TYR A 94 0.97 8.73 -8.36
N LYS A 95 2.22 8.73 -7.84
CA LYS A 95 2.78 9.89 -7.12
C LYS A 95 2.90 11.11 -8.02
N LEU A 96 3.39 10.92 -9.25
CA LEU A 96 3.47 11.99 -10.23
C LEU A 96 2.09 12.58 -10.56
N ALA A 97 1.10 11.68 -10.79
CA ALA A 97 -0.28 12.12 -11.06
C ALA A 97 -0.85 12.91 -9.86
N ALA A 98 -0.64 12.46 -8.62
CA ALA A 98 -1.07 13.19 -7.43
C ALA A 98 -0.41 14.56 -7.33
N PHE A 99 0.88 14.64 -7.63
CA PHE A 99 1.63 15.91 -7.64
C PHE A 99 1.08 16.88 -8.70
N VAL A 100 0.85 16.41 -9.93
CA VAL A 100 0.29 17.23 -11.01
C VAL A 100 -1.13 17.71 -10.66
N ILE A 101 -1.98 16.82 -10.12
CA ILE A 101 -3.33 17.21 -9.67
C ILE A 101 -3.25 18.28 -8.59
N ALA A 102 -2.38 18.12 -7.59
CA ALA A 102 -2.19 19.10 -6.53
C ALA A 102 -1.69 20.45 -7.09
N ALA A 103 -0.75 20.43 -8.03
CA ALA A 103 -0.24 21.64 -8.68
C ALA A 103 -1.33 22.37 -9.47
N VAL A 104 -2.18 21.63 -10.20
CA VAL A 104 -3.34 22.22 -10.93
C VAL A 104 -4.32 22.88 -9.95
N TYR A 105 -4.63 22.23 -8.83
CA TYR A 105 -5.49 22.82 -7.79
C TYR A 105 -4.88 24.06 -7.17
N ALA A 106 -3.59 24.03 -6.85
CA ALA A 106 -2.90 25.18 -6.28
C ALA A 106 -2.86 26.37 -7.26
N GLY A 107 -2.51 26.12 -8.53
CA GLY A 107 -2.49 27.17 -9.56
C GLY A 107 -3.89 27.77 -9.82
N PHE A 108 -4.91 26.92 -9.87
CA PHE A 108 -6.31 27.38 -10.02
C PHE A 108 -6.77 28.23 -8.80
N ALA A 109 -6.47 27.78 -7.58
CA ALA A 109 -6.77 28.55 -6.37
C ALA A 109 -6.03 29.88 -6.32
N GLY A 110 -4.75 29.92 -6.73
CA GLY A 110 -3.95 31.14 -6.85
C GLY A 110 -4.54 32.11 -7.86
N GLY A 111 -4.98 31.62 -9.04
CA GLY A 111 -5.69 32.43 -10.03
C GLY A 111 -6.99 33.06 -9.51
N LEU A 112 -7.79 32.26 -8.77
CA LEU A 112 -9.01 32.77 -8.11
C LEU A 112 -8.71 33.82 -7.03
N LEU A 113 -7.60 33.67 -6.30
CA LEU A 113 -7.15 34.65 -5.32
C LEU A 113 -6.76 35.97 -6.00
N GLY A 114 -6.00 35.92 -7.11
CA GLY A 114 -5.69 37.10 -7.91
C GLY A 114 -6.92 37.83 -8.42
N VAL A 115 -7.93 37.10 -8.91
CA VAL A 115 -9.22 37.65 -9.33
C VAL A 115 -9.97 38.27 -8.15
N MET A 116 -9.95 37.69 -6.96
CA MET A 116 -10.60 38.21 -5.75
C MET A 116 -9.96 39.53 -5.32
N GLN A 117 -8.64 39.64 -5.39
CA GLN A 117 -7.89 40.81 -4.95
C GLN A 117 -7.77 41.91 -6.03
N GLY A 118 -8.04 41.58 -7.31
CA GLY A 118 -7.77 42.44 -8.46
C GLY A 118 -6.26 42.70 -8.67
N PHE A 119 -5.42 41.93 -7.95
CA PHE A 119 -3.98 42.12 -7.85
C PHE A 119 -3.33 40.79 -7.47
N MET A 120 -2.16 40.48 -8.03
CA MET A 120 -1.36 39.33 -7.65
C MET A 120 -0.14 39.79 -6.84
N PRO A 121 -0.15 39.59 -5.51
CA PRO A 121 0.93 40.00 -4.67
C PRO A 121 2.15 39.08 -4.86
N PRO A 122 3.38 39.62 -4.87
CA PRO A 122 4.60 38.83 -4.96
C PRO A 122 4.78 37.89 -3.74
N ASP A 123 4.20 38.25 -2.61
CA ASP A 123 4.21 37.43 -1.38
C ASP A 123 3.57 36.04 -1.56
N ALA A 124 2.77 35.85 -2.61
CA ALA A 124 2.19 34.54 -2.94
C ALA A 124 3.24 33.45 -3.20
N PHE A 125 4.44 33.86 -3.65
CA PHE A 125 5.56 32.95 -3.95
C PHE A 125 6.54 32.77 -2.78
N THR A 126 6.34 33.48 -1.67
CA THR A 126 7.25 33.40 -0.52
C THR A 126 7.16 32.07 0.23
N PHE A 127 8.26 31.74 0.91
CA PHE A 127 8.32 30.61 1.82
C PHE A 127 7.34 30.75 2.99
N ASP A 128 7.11 31.97 3.46
CA ASP A 128 6.17 32.27 4.56
C ASP A 128 4.74 31.88 4.18
N THR A 129 4.27 32.22 3.00
CA THR A 129 2.93 31.83 2.51
C THR A 129 2.79 30.32 2.39
N SER A 130 3.81 29.64 1.86
CA SER A 130 3.83 28.17 1.82
C SER A 130 3.79 27.57 3.22
N GLY A 131 4.55 28.13 4.17
CA GLY A 131 4.56 27.75 5.58
C GLY A 131 3.19 27.91 6.24
N GLN A 132 2.50 29.01 5.99
CA GLN A 132 1.14 29.26 6.51
C GLN A 132 0.13 28.21 5.99
N LEU A 133 0.17 27.86 4.70
CA LEU A 133 -0.71 26.83 4.14
C LEU A 133 -0.47 25.43 4.77
N VAL A 134 0.80 25.09 5.05
CA VAL A 134 1.14 23.85 5.76
C VAL A 134 0.61 23.88 7.19
N MET A 135 0.79 25.01 7.91
CA MET A 135 0.25 25.15 9.27
C MET A 135 -1.27 25.07 9.32
N GLN A 136 -1.97 25.73 8.41
CA GLN A 136 -3.44 25.65 8.28
C GLN A 136 -3.89 24.20 8.04
N THR A 137 -3.20 23.49 7.14
CA THR A 137 -3.50 22.09 6.84
C THR A 137 -3.27 21.19 8.05
N ALA A 138 -2.19 21.42 8.81
CA ALA A 138 -1.87 20.64 10.02
C ALA A 138 -2.87 20.89 11.14
N ILE A 139 -3.28 22.14 11.39
CA ILE A 139 -4.32 22.51 12.38
C ILE A 139 -5.65 21.79 12.06
N GLY A 140 -6.07 21.85 10.80
CA GLY A 140 -7.34 21.25 10.38
C GLY A 140 -7.31 19.73 10.39
N GLY A 141 -6.16 19.14 10.06
CA GLY A 141 -5.93 17.70 9.96
C GLY A 141 -5.65 17.24 8.53
N ALA A 142 -4.38 17.00 8.20
CA ALA A 142 -3.90 16.58 6.88
C ALA A 142 -4.47 15.24 6.37
N GLY A 143 -5.13 14.46 7.25
CA GLY A 143 -5.73 13.17 6.89
C GLY A 143 -7.14 13.25 6.31
N THR A 144 -7.76 14.45 6.25
CA THR A 144 -9.13 14.64 5.79
C THR A 144 -9.24 15.69 4.71
N LEU A 145 -10.21 15.56 3.79
CA LEU A 145 -10.42 16.53 2.72
C LEU A 145 -10.93 17.89 3.24
N PHE A 146 -11.71 17.88 4.32
CA PHE A 146 -12.26 19.08 4.94
C PHE A 146 -11.34 19.71 5.99
N GLY A 147 -10.29 18.98 6.42
CA GLY A 147 -9.32 19.46 7.40
C GLY A 147 -8.71 20.81 7.04
N PRO A 148 -8.08 20.94 5.85
CA PRO A 148 -7.47 22.21 5.43
C PRO A 148 -8.44 23.39 5.43
N LEU A 149 -9.71 23.17 5.06
CA LEU A 149 -10.75 24.21 5.09
C LEU A 149 -11.04 24.71 6.51
N VAL A 150 -11.24 23.77 7.46
CA VAL A 150 -11.43 24.10 8.87
C VAL A 150 -10.19 24.78 9.45
N GLY A 151 -9.01 24.28 9.11
CA GLY A 151 -7.74 24.87 9.56
C GLY A 151 -7.52 26.27 9.03
N ALA A 152 -7.85 26.55 7.76
CA ALA A 152 -7.79 27.87 7.18
C ALA A 152 -8.77 28.85 7.87
N ALA A 153 -10.03 28.42 8.11
CA ALA A 153 -11.01 29.22 8.82
C ALA A 153 -10.56 29.60 10.24
N VAL A 154 -10.05 28.59 10.99
CA VAL A 154 -9.52 28.82 12.35
C VAL A 154 -8.29 29.73 12.34
N TRP A 155 -7.38 29.52 11.40
CA TRP A 155 -6.19 30.35 11.26
C TRP A 155 -6.53 31.81 10.99
N LEU A 156 -7.40 32.07 10.01
CA LEU A 156 -7.83 33.41 9.63
C LEU A 156 -8.55 34.11 10.80
N TYR A 157 -9.48 33.43 11.43
CA TYR A 157 -10.20 33.99 12.59
C TYR A 157 -9.24 34.28 13.75
N LEU A 158 -8.33 33.36 14.08
CA LEU A 158 -7.39 33.54 15.18
C LEU A 158 -6.38 34.66 14.88
N SER A 159 -5.88 34.76 13.66
CA SER A 159 -4.95 35.82 13.27
C SER A 159 -5.61 37.19 13.34
N ASP A 160 -6.86 37.31 12.85
CA ASP A 160 -7.63 38.55 12.95
C ASP A 160 -7.92 38.94 14.42
N PHE A 161 -8.39 37.99 15.23
CA PHE A 161 -8.64 38.20 16.66
C PHE A 161 -7.41 38.67 17.42
N LEU A 162 -6.23 38.09 17.16
CA LEU A 162 -4.97 38.46 17.82
C LEU A 162 -4.50 39.87 17.40
N GLN A 163 -4.74 40.26 16.16
CA GLN A 163 -4.32 41.57 15.64
C GLN A 163 -5.28 42.68 16.01
N THR A 164 -6.59 42.46 15.80
CA THR A 164 -7.60 43.52 15.90
C THR A 164 -8.16 43.66 17.32
N THR A 165 -8.43 42.56 18.04
CA THR A 165 -9.03 42.56 19.35
C THR A 165 -8.03 42.67 20.48
N LEU A 166 -6.94 41.91 20.41
CA LEU A 166 -5.91 41.90 21.46
C LEU A 166 -4.79 42.91 21.20
N HIS A 167 -4.74 43.54 20.02
CA HIS A 167 -3.74 44.54 19.64
C HIS A 167 -2.30 44.15 19.92
N LEU A 168 -1.92 42.89 19.73
CA LEU A 168 -0.63 42.34 20.13
C LEU A 168 0.56 42.88 19.28
N GLY A 169 0.35 43.78 18.33
CA GLY A 169 1.40 44.29 17.45
C GLY A 169 2.15 43.13 16.76
N ALA A 170 3.50 43.22 16.76
CA ALA A 170 4.34 42.18 16.14
C ALA A 170 4.32 40.82 16.87
N ALA A 171 3.87 40.77 18.15
CA ALA A 171 3.86 39.56 18.96
C ALA A 171 2.78 38.53 18.55
N TRP A 172 1.80 38.91 17.73
CA TRP A 172 0.73 38.01 17.29
C TRP A 172 1.25 36.76 16.59
N LYS A 173 2.35 36.88 15.80
CA LYS A 173 2.98 35.75 15.11
C LYS A 173 3.55 34.72 16.09
N LEU A 174 4.17 35.20 17.20
CA LEU A 174 4.69 34.34 18.25
C LEU A 174 3.57 33.58 18.98
N VAL A 175 2.50 34.30 19.35
CA VAL A 175 1.33 33.66 20.01
C VAL A 175 0.68 32.64 19.09
N LEU A 176 0.49 32.97 17.83
CA LEU A 176 -0.09 32.06 16.83
C LEU A 176 0.78 30.81 16.62
N GLY A 177 2.12 30.99 16.57
CA GLY A 177 3.07 29.88 16.50
C GLY A 177 3.02 28.98 17.75
N LEU A 178 2.90 29.56 18.95
CA LEU A 178 2.73 28.81 20.20
C LEU A 178 1.43 28.00 20.21
N VAL A 179 0.32 28.61 19.82
CA VAL A 179 -0.98 27.94 19.68
C VAL A 179 -0.88 26.79 18.66
N PHE A 180 -0.20 27.00 17.54
CA PHE A 180 0.05 25.95 16.56
C PHE A 180 0.80 24.76 17.16
N VAL A 181 1.90 25.01 17.90
CA VAL A 181 2.68 23.94 18.55
C VAL A 181 1.82 23.18 19.55
N LEU A 182 1.05 23.88 20.39
CA LEU A 182 0.12 23.25 21.33
C LEU A 182 -0.92 22.38 20.61
N LEU A 183 -1.56 22.90 19.56
CA LEU A 183 -2.53 22.14 18.76
C LEU A 183 -1.92 20.88 18.17
N VAL A 184 -0.75 20.95 17.58
CA VAL A 184 -0.07 19.77 16.97
C VAL A 184 0.34 18.76 18.04
N CYS A 185 0.82 19.21 19.21
CA CYS A 185 1.18 18.32 20.31
C CYS A 185 -0.01 17.57 20.89
N PHE A 186 -1.13 18.27 21.13
CA PHE A 186 -2.31 17.68 21.78
C PHE A 186 -3.29 17.02 20.78
N LEU A 187 -3.47 17.58 19.59
CA LEU A 187 -4.37 17.07 18.56
C LEU A 187 -3.57 16.48 17.37
N ARG A 188 -2.93 15.34 17.58
CA ARG A 188 -2.12 14.66 16.54
C ARG A 188 -2.85 14.39 15.22
N ARG A 189 -4.21 14.34 15.24
CA ARG A 189 -5.08 14.14 14.07
C ARG A 189 -5.70 15.44 13.55
N GLY A 190 -5.27 16.60 14.05
CA GLY A 190 -5.86 17.90 13.80
C GLY A 190 -7.24 18.08 14.41
N LEU A 191 -7.85 19.27 14.24
CA LEU A 191 -9.14 19.63 14.83
C LEU A 191 -10.28 18.70 14.38
N VAL A 192 -10.36 18.38 13.08
CA VAL A 192 -11.40 17.49 12.54
C VAL A 192 -11.28 16.08 13.12
N GLY A 193 -10.06 15.58 13.27
CA GLY A 193 -9.80 14.30 13.92
C GLY A 193 -10.14 14.32 15.40
N GLY A 194 -9.74 15.36 16.12
CA GLY A 194 -10.03 15.54 17.54
C GLY A 194 -11.52 15.64 17.84
N ILE A 195 -12.27 16.40 17.05
CA ILE A 195 -13.73 16.50 17.16
C ILE A 195 -14.40 15.15 16.95
N ARG A 196 -13.96 14.39 15.93
CA ARG A 196 -14.48 13.05 15.67
C ARG A 196 -14.19 12.07 16.81
N ASP A 197 -12.99 12.12 17.37
CA ASP A 197 -12.61 11.27 18.51
C ASP A 197 -13.40 11.63 19.76
N LEU A 198 -13.63 12.93 20.02
CA LEU A 198 -14.48 13.42 21.10
C LEU A 198 -15.95 12.99 20.94
N PHE A 199 -16.46 13.07 19.72
CA PHE A 199 -17.83 12.65 19.40
C PHE A 199 -18.01 11.14 19.55
N ALA A 200 -16.99 10.36 19.18
CA ALA A 200 -16.96 8.91 19.38
C ALA A 200 -16.96 8.54 20.87
N LEU A 201 -16.24 9.29 21.70
CA LEU A 201 -16.26 9.15 23.16
C LEU A 201 -17.62 9.50 23.75
N ALA A 202 -18.23 10.60 23.30
CA ALA A 202 -19.53 11.08 23.81
C ALA A 202 -20.70 10.16 23.41
N THR A 203 -20.62 9.50 22.24
CA THR A 203 -21.67 8.60 21.74
C THR A 203 -21.50 7.14 22.18
N GLY A 204 -20.51 6.84 23.02
CA GLY A 204 -20.21 5.47 23.47
C GLY A 204 -19.76 4.51 22.36
N ARG A 205 -19.59 4.99 21.14
CA ARG A 205 -18.97 4.28 20.02
C ARG A 205 -17.46 4.47 20.12
N GLY A 206 -16.84 3.83 21.13
CA GLY A 206 -15.40 3.86 21.29
C GLY A 206 -14.73 3.46 19.98
N ALA A 207 -14.00 4.39 19.37
CA ALA A 207 -12.99 4.03 18.41
C ALA A 207 -12.05 3.08 19.15
N GLY A 208 -12.03 1.81 18.75
CA GLY A 208 -11.12 0.84 19.32
C GLY A 208 -9.73 1.47 19.30
N LYS A 209 -9.20 1.76 20.48
CA LYS A 209 -7.79 2.12 20.62
C LYS A 209 -7.03 0.97 19.99
N ALA A 210 -6.44 1.22 18.83
CA ALA A 210 -5.30 0.44 18.41
C ALA A 210 -4.21 0.72 19.43
N GLU A 211 -4.16 -0.04 20.51
CA GLU A 211 -2.95 -0.17 21.29
C GLU A 211 -1.83 -0.59 20.34
N PRO A 212 -0.66 0.04 20.41
CA PRO A 212 0.51 -0.53 19.77
C PRO A 212 0.60 -1.95 20.34
N ALA A 213 0.58 -2.95 19.47
CA ALA A 213 0.84 -4.31 19.85
C ALA A 213 2.28 -4.34 20.41
N GLU A 214 2.39 -4.10 21.72
CA GLU A 214 3.54 -4.45 22.49
C GLU A 214 3.68 -5.96 22.33
N LEU A 215 4.85 -6.40 21.92
CA LEU A 215 5.20 -7.82 21.83
C LEU A 215 5.00 -8.44 23.22
N ALA A 216 3.77 -8.83 23.54
CA ALA A 216 3.51 -9.68 24.67
C ALA A 216 4.18 -11.02 24.39
N ALA A 217 5.24 -11.29 25.08
CA ALA A 217 5.90 -12.58 25.12
C ALA A 217 4.82 -13.63 25.39
N VAL A 218 4.57 -14.50 24.41
CA VAL A 218 3.65 -15.63 24.55
C VAL A 218 4.21 -16.54 25.64
N PRO A 219 3.48 -16.79 26.74
CA PRO A 219 3.97 -17.73 27.73
C PRO A 219 4.05 -19.12 27.10
N ALA A 220 5.18 -19.78 27.30
CA ALA A 220 5.42 -21.14 26.83
C ALA A 220 4.34 -22.09 27.43
N ARG A 221 3.49 -22.63 26.55
CA ARG A 221 2.46 -23.63 26.90
C ARG A 221 3.10 -24.99 27.10
N THR A 222 2.58 -25.75 28.05
CA THR A 222 3.07 -27.07 28.43
C THR A 222 2.60 -28.16 27.46
N ALA A 223 3.42 -29.20 27.31
CA ALA A 223 3.24 -30.33 26.37
C ALA A 223 1.91 -31.15 26.52
N GLU A 224 1.11 -30.87 27.54
CA GLU A 224 -0.17 -31.53 27.76
C GLU A 224 -1.32 -30.93 26.95
N GLU A 225 -1.27 -29.66 26.62
CA GLU A 225 -2.28 -28.98 25.78
C GLU A 225 -2.20 -29.42 24.29
N ASP A 226 -1.04 -29.86 23.82
CA ASP A 226 -0.86 -30.39 22.46
C ASP A 226 -1.53 -31.75 22.23
N LYS A 227 -1.74 -32.57 23.27
CA LYS A 227 -2.38 -33.86 23.16
C LYS A 227 -3.91 -33.77 23.01
N VAL A 228 -4.54 -32.79 23.64
CA VAL A 228 -6.00 -32.62 23.60
C VAL A 228 -6.46 -32.14 22.20
N THR A 229 -5.66 -31.34 21.52
CA THR A 229 -5.99 -30.79 20.19
C THR A 229 -5.92 -31.88 19.09
N ARG A 230 -5.06 -32.88 19.25
CA ARG A 230 -4.96 -34.01 18.27
C ARG A 230 -6.15 -34.96 18.27
N LEU A 231 -6.91 -35.00 19.34
CA LEU A 231 -8.08 -35.93 19.48
C LEU A 231 -9.40 -35.32 18.99
N ALA A 232 -9.43 -34.00 18.69
CA ALA A 232 -10.66 -33.32 18.25
C ALA A 232 -10.82 -33.21 16.72
N VAL A 233 -9.89 -33.77 15.92
CA VAL A 233 -10.02 -33.80 14.46
C VAL A 233 -10.84 -35.03 14.04
N GLY A 234 -12.12 -34.98 14.32
CA GLY A 234 -13.09 -35.92 13.78
C GLY A 234 -13.54 -35.49 12.38
N ASN A 235 -13.72 -36.50 11.51
CA ASN A 235 -14.23 -36.49 10.14
C ASN A 235 -15.24 -35.36 9.82
N GLU A 236 -14.77 -34.16 9.45
CA GLU A 236 -15.60 -33.21 8.72
C GLU A 236 -15.53 -33.54 7.21
N PRO A 237 -16.66 -33.49 6.49
CA PRO A 237 -16.67 -33.72 5.05
C PRO A 237 -15.75 -32.68 4.35
N ALA A 238 -15.02 -33.14 3.34
CA ALA A 238 -14.15 -32.30 2.55
C ALA A 238 -14.90 -31.04 2.07
N PRO A 239 -14.35 -29.85 2.22
CA PRO A 239 -15.00 -28.62 1.78
C PRO A 239 -15.33 -28.72 0.29
N ALA A 240 -16.54 -28.28 -0.09
CA ALA A 240 -17.00 -28.30 -1.47
C ALA A 240 -15.96 -27.61 -2.38
N PRO A 241 -15.73 -28.10 -3.61
CA PRO A 241 -14.74 -27.52 -4.52
C PRO A 241 -15.07 -26.06 -4.77
N MET A 242 -14.17 -25.19 -4.34
CA MET A 242 -14.34 -23.74 -4.47
C MET A 242 -14.22 -23.32 -5.92
N PRO A 243 -15.04 -22.36 -6.41
CA PRO A 243 -14.98 -21.89 -7.78
C PRO A 243 -13.57 -21.35 -8.08
N ALA A 244 -12.99 -21.81 -9.18
CA ALA A 244 -11.66 -21.36 -9.61
C ALA A 244 -11.65 -19.83 -9.82
N LEU A 245 -10.67 -19.14 -9.24
CA LEU A 245 -10.38 -17.76 -9.59
C LEU A 245 -10.11 -17.68 -11.09
N HIS A 246 -10.51 -16.59 -11.71
CA HIS A 246 -10.21 -16.36 -13.12
C HIS A 246 -8.70 -16.48 -13.31
N ARG A 247 -8.27 -17.47 -14.09
CA ARG A 247 -6.84 -17.63 -14.45
C ARG A 247 -6.55 -16.70 -15.61
N ARG A 248 -5.37 -16.10 -15.61
CA ARG A 248 -4.79 -15.59 -16.87
C ARG A 248 -4.40 -16.79 -17.70
N ASP A 249 -5.30 -17.20 -18.59
CA ASP A 249 -5.04 -18.26 -19.55
C ASP A 249 -4.02 -17.77 -20.57
N ASP A 250 -2.81 -18.31 -20.46
CA ASP A 250 -1.83 -18.32 -21.52
C ASP A 250 -1.51 -19.78 -21.83
N ASP A 251 -2.41 -20.46 -22.48
CA ASP A 251 -2.31 -21.90 -22.79
C ASP A 251 -1.26 -22.22 -23.86
N ALA A 252 -0.54 -21.25 -24.39
CA ALA A 252 0.39 -21.43 -25.49
C ALA A 252 1.82 -21.85 -25.10
N PHE A 253 2.16 -21.83 -23.79
CA PHE A 253 3.53 -22.18 -23.35
C PHE A 253 3.61 -23.58 -22.76
N SER A 254 4.37 -24.48 -23.43
CA SER A 254 4.63 -25.85 -22.99
C SER A 254 6.06 -25.95 -22.44
N GLY A 255 6.27 -25.63 -21.17
CA GLY A 255 7.56 -25.70 -20.51
C GLY A 255 7.43 -25.36 -19.02
N PRO A 256 8.52 -25.40 -18.25
CA PRO A 256 8.50 -25.04 -16.85
C PRO A 256 8.01 -23.59 -16.68
N ILE A 257 7.09 -23.38 -15.71
CA ILE A 257 6.51 -22.06 -15.47
C ILE A 257 7.56 -21.05 -14.99
N LEU A 258 8.51 -21.52 -14.19
CA LEU A 258 9.64 -20.76 -13.68
C LEU A 258 10.93 -21.56 -13.87
N GLN A 259 11.95 -20.92 -14.41
CA GLN A 259 13.29 -21.50 -14.56
C GLN A 259 14.35 -20.48 -14.15
N ALA A 260 15.25 -20.88 -13.27
CA ALA A 260 16.44 -20.12 -12.93
C ALA A 260 17.67 -20.91 -13.37
N THR A 261 18.63 -20.26 -14.03
CA THR A 261 19.83 -20.88 -14.56
C THR A 261 21.06 -20.19 -13.99
N SER A 262 21.93 -20.95 -13.33
CA SER A 262 23.21 -20.54 -12.73
C SER A 262 23.09 -19.28 -11.86
N LEU A 263 22.01 -19.19 -11.07
CA LEU A 263 21.64 -18.01 -10.32
C LEU A 263 22.61 -17.79 -9.17
N THR A 264 23.29 -16.63 -9.18
CA THR A 264 24.30 -16.28 -8.18
C THR A 264 24.03 -14.91 -7.59
N LYS A 265 24.19 -14.79 -6.26
CA LYS A 265 24.15 -13.51 -5.55
C LYS A 265 25.34 -13.34 -4.62
N ARG A 266 26.04 -12.22 -4.78
CA ARG A 266 27.17 -11.81 -3.95
C ARG A 266 26.85 -10.46 -3.26
N PHE A 267 27.26 -10.35 -2.02
CA PHE A 267 27.23 -9.12 -1.23
C PHE A 267 28.66 -8.80 -0.78
N GLY A 268 29.38 -8.00 -1.56
CA GLY A 268 30.82 -7.82 -1.35
C GLY A 268 31.57 -9.15 -1.42
N GLY A 269 32.24 -9.54 -0.35
CA GLY A 269 32.95 -10.81 -0.24
C GLY A 269 32.09 -12.05 0.05
N LEU A 270 30.83 -11.85 0.50
CA LEU A 270 29.92 -12.94 0.86
C LEU A 270 29.15 -13.45 -0.37
N VAL A 271 29.20 -14.74 -0.62
CA VAL A 271 28.39 -15.42 -1.65
C VAL A 271 27.16 -16.02 -0.97
N ALA A 272 26.01 -15.38 -1.11
CA ALA A 272 24.76 -15.85 -0.50
C ALA A 272 24.10 -16.99 -1.30
N ASN A 273 24.22 -16.96 -2.63
CA ASN A 273 23.77 -18.03 -3.52
C ASN A 273 24.81 -18.20 -4.63
N SER A 274 25.09 -19.44 -5.03
CA SER A 274 26.16 -19.79 -5.96
C SER A 274 25.68 -20.80 -7.00
N GLY A 275 25.44 -20.34 -8.24
CA GLY A 275 25.14 -21.19 -9.38
C GLY A 275 23.92 -22.07 -9.21
N ILE A 276 22.82 -21.53 -8.67
CA ILE A 276 21.57 -22.29 -8.46
C ILE A 276 20.87 -22.48 -9.79
N ASP A 277 20.66 -23.74 -10.17
CA ASP A 277 19.72 -24.17 -11.20
C ASP A 277 18.44 -24.65 -10.53
N PHE A 278 17.29 -24.16 -11.00
CA PHE A 278 16.00 -24.45 -10.38
C PHE A 278 14.87 -24.34 -11.42
N SER A 279 13.94 -25.29 -11.42
CA SER A 279 12.81 -25.27 -12.31
C SER A 279 11.54 -25.73 -11.59
N VAL A 280 10.40 -25.15 -11.97
CA VAL A 280 9.07 -25.50 -11.45
C VAL A 280 8.12 -25.70 -12.61
N GLU A 281 7.46 -26.85 -12.65
CA GLU A 281 6.49 -27.18 -13.67
C GLU A 281 5.12 -26.54 -13.38
N ARG A 282 4.30 -26.44 -14.40
CA ARG A 282 2.93 -25.91 -14.24
C ARG A 282 2.08 -26.85 -13.38
N GLY A 283 1.41 -26.31 -12.37
CA GLY A 283 0.58 -27.04 -11.43
C GLY A 283 1.37 -27.67 -10.27
N GLU A 284 2.69 -27.60 -10.31
CA GLU A 284 3.58 -28.15 -9.28
C GLU A 284 3.51 -27.33 -7.98
N ARG A 285 3.53 -28.02 -6.86
CA ARG A 285 3.67 -27.46 -5.51
C ARG A 285 5.08 -27.79 -4.99
N ARG A 286 5.97 -26.77 -5.02
CA ARG A 286 7.37 -26.89 -4.65
C ARG A 286 7.63 -26.30 -3.25
N GLY A 287 8.23 -27.11 -2.36
CA GLY A 287 8.78 -26.64 -1.10
C GLY A 287 10.25 -26.23 -1.22
N ILE A 288 10.68 -25.20 -0.53
CA ILE A 288 12.08 -24.83 -0.38
C ILE A 288 12.42 -24.84 1.11
N ILE A 289 13.37 -25.68 1.51
CA ILE A 289 13.83 -25.80 2.89
C ILE A 289 15.35 -25.64 2.95
N GLY A 290 15.88 -25.57 4.16
CA GLY A 290 17.33 -25.48 4.43
C GLY A 290 17.60 -24.83 5.78
N PRO A 291 18.78 -25.00 6.37
CA PRO A 291 19.13 -24.40 7.65
C PRO A 291 19.18 -22.87 7.57
N ASN A 292 19.32 -22.24 8.74
CA ASN A 292 19.50 -20.79 8.81
C ASN A 292 20.81 -20.41 8.10
N GLY A 293 20.76 -19.32 7.31
CA GLY A 293 21.91 -18.92 6.48
C GLY A 293 22.09 -19.67 5.16
N ALA A 294 21.26 -20.67 4.84
CA ALA A 294 21.34 -21.42 3.58
C ALA A 294 21.05 -20.59 2.30
N GLY A 295 20.71 -19.32 2.42
CA GLY A 295 20.43 -18.44 1.28
C GLY A 295 18.98 -18.44 0.79
N LYS A 296 18.03 -19.10 1.49
CA LYS A 296 16.60 -19.21 1.10
C LYS A 296 15.96 -17.85 0.80
N THR A 297 16.03 -16.92 1.74
CA THR A 297 15.41 -15.58 1.60
C THR A 297 16.03 -14.80 0.44
N THR A 298 17.35 -14.91 0.24
CA THR A 298 18.04 -14.26 -0.90
C THR A 298 17.60 -14.87 -2.21
N PHE A 299 17.53 -16.19 -2.29
CA PHE A 299 17.05 -16.92 -3.46
C PHE A 299 15.60 -16.52 -3.80
N PHE A 300 14.73 -16.50 -2.81
CA PHE A 300 13.32 -16.11 -2.97
C PHE A 300 13.15 -14.67 -3.46
N LYS A 301 13.94 -13.73 -2.92
CA LYS A 301 13.96 -12.34 -3.38
C LYS A 301 14.46 -12.18 -4.80
N MET A 302 15.36 -13.05 -5.27
CA MET A 302 15.77 -13.06 -6.67
C MET A 302 14.65 -13.58 -7.58
N LEU A 303 13.98 -14.68 -7.21
CA LEU A 303 12.87 -15.24 -7.99
C LEU A 303 11.70 -14.25 -8.13
N THR A 304 11.48 -13.39 -7.14
CA THR A 304 10.43 -12.35 -7.14
C THR A 304 10.88 -11.01 -7.71
N CYS A 305 12.11 -10.92 -8.20
CA CYS A 305 12.73 -9.69 -8.70
C CYS A 305 12.78 -8.53 -7.67
N GLU A 306 12.66 -8.83 -6.37
CA GLU A 306 12.95 -7.85 -5.30
C GLU A 306 14.43 -7.52 -5.23
N MET A 307 15.26 -8.44 -5.71
CA MET A 307 16.70 -8.33 -5.73
C MET A 307 17.25 -8.86 -7.06
N ALA A 308 18.02 -8.05 -7.76
CA ALA A 308 18.68 -8.49 -8.96
C ALA A 308 19.80 -9.51 -8.62
N PRO A 309 19.94 -10.60 -9.36
CA PRO A 309 21.08 -11.50 -9.22
C PRO A 309 22.38 -10.81 -9.64
N THR A 310 23.52 -11.31 -9.16
CA THR A 310 24.86 -10.88 -9.64
C THR A 310 25.16 -11.48 -11.00
N SER A 311 24.75 -12.75 -11.21
CA SER A 311 24.81 -13.45 -12.49
C SER A 311 23.74 -14.54 -12.56
N GLY A 312 23.52 -15.08 -13.75
CA GLY A 312 22.44 -16.04 -14.03
C GLY A 312 21.22 -15.38 -14.61
N ARG A 313 20.20 -16.18 -14.93
CA ARG A 313 18.95 -15.74 -15.58
C ARG A 313 17.74 -16.37 -14.90
N ILE A 314 16.62 -15.65 -14.95
CA ILE A 314 15.31 -16.11 -14.47
C ILE A 314 14.33 -15.97 -15.62
N LEU A 315 13.73 -17.08 -16.02
CA LEU A 315 12.70 -17.14 -17.03
C LEU A 315 11.36 -17.45 -16.35
N PHE A 316 10.36 -16.67 -16.63
CA PHE A 316 8.97 -16.93 -16.24
C PHE A 316 8.11 -17.09 -17.48
N ARG A 317 7.53 -18.28 -17.68
CA ARG A 317 6.76 -18.63 -18.89
C ARG A 317 7.59 -18.36 -20.16
N GLY A 318 8.85 -18.75 -20.16
CA GLY A 318 9.79 -18.55 -21.26
C GLY A 318 10.26 -17.10 -21.48
N ARG A 319 9.75 -16.14 -20.73
CA ARG A 319 10.15 -14.72 -20.82
C ARG A 319 11.24 -14.41 -19.79
N ASP A 320 12.28 -13.74 -20.19
CA ASP A 320 13.33 -13.26 -19.27
C ASP A 320 12.75 -12.14 -18.36
N ILE A 321 12.77 -12.42 -17.06
CA ILE A 321 12.34 -11.47 -16.02
C ILE A 321 13.52 -10.94 -15.19
N THR A 322 14.73 -11.32 -15.53
CA THR A 322 15.96 -10.94 -14.79
C THR A 322 16.07 -9.42 -14.72
N GLY A 323 16.12 -8.86 -13.52
CA GLY A 323 16.25 -7.40 -13.31
C GLY A 323 14.98 -6.59 -13.58
N LYS A 324 13.83 -7.22 -13.88
CA LYS A 324 12.54 -6.52 -13.95
C LYS A 324 12.12 -6.03 -12.56
N THR A 325 11.15 -5.11 -12.52
CA THR A 325 10.59 -4.64 -11.25
C THR A 325 9.57 -5.65 -10.70
N VAL A 326 9.39 -5.66 -9.38
CA VAL A 326 8.36 -6.48 -8.71
C VAL A 326 6.98 -6.22 -9.30
N THR A 327 6.66 -4.95 -9.61
CA THR A 327 5.42 -4.56 -10.25
C THR A 327 5.23 -5.23 -11.61
N ASP A 328 6.26 -5.23 -12.45
CA ASP A 328 6.19 -5.85 -13.79
C ASP A 328 5.99 -7.36 -13.70
N VAL A 329 6.69 -8.01 -12.77
CA VAL A 329 6.60 -9.46 -12.56
C VAL A 329 5.24 -9.86 -11.98
N CYS A 330 4.68 -9.06 -11.06
CA CYS A 330 3.32 -9.24 -10.57
C CYS A 330 2.29 -9.15 -11.70
N GLN A 331 2.43 -8.16 -12.60
CA GLN A 331 1.56 -8.01 -13.78
C GLN A 331 1.69 -9.17 -14.78
N LEU A 332 2.81 -9.89 -14.80
CA LEU A 332 2.98 -11.12 -15.58
C LEU A 332 2.29 -12.33 -14.93
N GLY A 333 1.87 -12.23 -13.68
CA GLY A 333 1.17 -13.28 -12.95
C GLY A 333 2.04 -14.08 -11.98
N LEU A 334 3.21 -13.58 -11.59
CA LEU A 334 4.01 -14.12 -10.50
C LEU A 334 3.82 -13.24 -9.27
N THR A 335 3.19 -13.75 -8.23
CA THR A 335 2.86 -12.99 -7.03
C THR A 335 3.44 -13.66 -5.79
N LYS A 336 3.84 -12.83 -4.84
CA LYS A 336 4.40 -13.26 -3.56
C LYS A 336 3.50 -12.84 -2.40
N SER A 337 3.35 -13.72 -1.38
CA SER A 337 2.91 -13.26 -0.06
C SER A 337 4.06 -12.56 0.66
N TYR A 338 3.74 -11.59 1.50
CA TYR A 338 4.71 -10.87 2.33
C TYR A 338 4.47 -11.18 3.80
N GLN A 339 5.37 -10.75 4.67
CA GLN A 339 5.16 -10.84 6.10
C GLN A 339 3.94 -10.00 6.53
N VAL A 340 3.28 -10.39 7.63
CA VAL A 340 2.03 -9.77 8.14
C VAL A 340 2.07 -8.24 8.27
N ASN A 341 3.26 -7.65 8.46
CA ASN A 341 3.43 -6.20 8.55
C ASN A 341 3.34 -5.47 7.19
N GLN A 342 3.09 -6.18 6.10
CA GLN A 342 3.02 -5.64 4.74
C GLN A 342 1.56 -5.42 4.26
N LEU A 343 0.57 -5.42 5.15
CA LEU A 343 -0.81 -5.07 4.84
C LEU A 343 -1.04 -3.55 4.88
N PHE A 344 -2.11 -3.09 4.26
CA PHE A 344 -2.59 -1.70 4.37
C PHE A 344 -3.42 -1.59 5.66
N SER A 345 -2.75 -1.32 6.77
CA SER A 345 -3.33 -1.37 8.12
C SER A 345 -4.36 -0.28 8.39
N GLY A 346 -4.23 0.87 7.72
CA GLY A 346 -5.16 1.99 7.81
C GLY A 346 -6.44 1.80 6.99
N LEU A 347 -6.55 0.75 6.19
CA LEU A 347 -7.67 0.45 5.31
C LEU A 347 -8.50 -0.73 5.81
N THR A 348 -9.70 -0.91 5.25
CA THR A 348 -10.54 -2.08 5.54
C THR A 348 -9.98 -3.35 4.87
N VAL A 349 -10.46 -4.51 5.30
CA VAL A 349 -10.14 -5.81 4.67
C VAL A 349 -10.56 -5.80 3.19
N ARG A 350 -11.76 -5.32 2.91
CA ARG A 350 -12.29 -5.16 1.54
C ARG A 350 -11.42 -4.24 0.68
N ASP A 351 -10.98 -3.10 1.23
CA ASP A 351 -10.14 -2.17 0.47
C ASP A 351 -8.77 -2.75 0.16
N ASN A 352 -8.21 -3.53 1.09
CA ASN A 352 -6.97 -4.28 0.83
C ASN A 352 -7.12 -5.19 -0.40
N VAL A 353 -8.17 -6.00 -0.44
CA VAL A 353 -8.43 -6.91 -1.57
C VAL A 353 -8.77 -6.13 -2.84
N ASN A 354 -9.55 -5.03 -2.75
CA ASN A 354 -9.83 -4.13 -3.87
C ASN A 354 -8.56 -3.66 -4.57
N ILE A 355 -7.53 -3.25 -3.79
CA ILE A 355 -6.27 -2.72 -4.32
C ILE A 355 -5.57 -3.79 -5.17
N ALA A 356 -5.48 -5.02 -4.70
CA ALA A 356 -4.86 -6.10 -5.45
C ALA A 356 -5.66 -6.49 -6.70
N ALA A 357 -6.99 -6.60 -6.59
CA ALA A 357 -7.88 -6.88 -7.72
C ALA A 357 -7.87 -5.77 -8.78
N LEU A 358 -7.73 -4.49 -8.36
CA LEU A 358 -7.59 -3.37 -9.29
C LEU A 358 -6.33 -3.47 -10.16
N ALA A 359 -5.21 -3.91 -9.59
CA ALA A 359 -3.98 -4.09 -10.35
C ALA A 359 -4.12 -5.19 -11.41
N GLU A 360 -4.86 -6.25 -11.11
CA GLU A 360 -5.17 -7.33 -12.03
C GLU A 360 -6.08 -6.87 -13.17
N LEU A 361 -7.23 -6.26 -12.82
CA LEU A 361 -8.25 -5.89 -13.80
C LEU A 361 -7.87 -4.70 -14.67
N ARG A 362 -6.95 -3.85 -14.24
CA ARG A 362 -6.69 -2.54 -14.86
C ARG A 362 -5.23 -2.28 -15.20
N GLY A 363 -4.35 -3.22 -14.88
CA GLY A 363 -2.92 -3.09 -15.09
C GLY A 363 -2.24 -2.15 -14.08
N LYS A 364 -0.94 -1.94 -14.27
CA LYS A 364 -0.06 -1.26 -13.32
C LYS A 364 -0.34 0.23 -13.11
N PHE A 365 -0.96 0.90 -14.08
CA PHE A 365 -1.25 2.34 -14.02
C PHE A 365 -2.45 2.72 -14.89
N ARG A 366 -3.44 3.38 -14.27
CA ARG A 366 -4.60 3.93 -14.98
C ARG A 366 -5.22 5.10 -14.22
N LEU A 367 -5.45 6.22 -14.91
CA LEU A 367 -6.01 7.46 -14.33
C LEU A 367 -7.53 7.53 -14.53
N ASP A 368 -8.29 6.73 -13.77
CA ASP A 368 -9.76 6.83 -13.71
C ASP A 368 -10.19 7.69 -12.53
N LEU A 369 -10.05 9.01 -12.67
CA LEU A 369 -10.30 9.99 -11.60
C LEU A 369 -11.78 10.16 -11.22
N PHE A 370 -12.69 9.88 -12.17
CA PHE A 370 -14.12 10.16 -11.98
C PHE A 370 -14.99 8.89 -11.92
N ARG A 371 -14.37 7.71 -12.10
CA ARG A 371 -15.10 6.43 -12.07
C ARG A 371 -15.29 5.96 -10.63
N SER A 372 -16.49 5.44 -10.31
CA SER A 372 -16.71 4.77 -9.03
C SER A 372 -16.14 3.36 -9.05
N LEU A 373 -15.60 2.89 -7.90
CA LEU A 373 -15.15 1.49 -7.70
C LEU A 373 -16.25 0.49 -8.03
N GLN A 374 -17.49 0.78 -7.61
CA GLN A 374 -18.65 -0.10 -7.84
C GLN A 374 -19.02 -0.30 -9.32
N ARG A 375 -18.54 0.59 -10.22
CA ARG A 375 -18.79 0.52 -11.66
C ARG A 375 -17.67 -0.16 -12.44
N ILE A 376 -16.69 -0.77 -11.76
CA ILE A 376 -15.64 -1.54 -12.41
C ILE A 376 -16.15 -2.97 -12.60
N PRO A 377 -16.29 -3.45 -13.86
CA PRO A 377 -16.77 -4.79 -14.11
C PRO A 377 -15.88 -5.85 -13.49
N GLY A 378 -16.46 -6.84 -12.83
CA GLY A 378 -15.74 -7.96 -12.23
C GLY A 378 -15.06 -7.66 -10.88
N LEU A 379 -14.91 -6.38 -10.48
CA LEU A 379 -14.18 -6.05 -9.24
C LEU A 379 -14.88 -6.60 -8.00
N ALA A 380 -16.18 -6.33 -7.85
CA ALA A 380 -16.94 -6.78 -6.68
C ALA A 380 -16.94 -8.31 -6.57
N GLU A 381 -17.18 -8.99 -7.70
CA GLU A 381 -17.18 -10.45 -7.76
C GLU A 381 -15.81 -11.04 -7.37
N GLN A 382 -14.72 -10.49 -7.90
CA GLN A 382 -13.36 -10.95 -7.59
C GLN A 382 -13.01 -10.72 -6.12
N VAL A 383 -13.40 -9.59 -5.57
CA VAL A 383 -13.18 -9.25 -4.15
C VAL A 383 -13.98 -10.17 -3.24
N ASP A 384 -15.29 -10.33 -3.48
CA ASP A 384 -16.14 -11.18 -2.66
C ASP A 384 -15.71 -12.65 -2.73
N ARG A 385 -15.33 -13.13 -3.92
CA ARG A 385 -14.75 -14.47 -4.12
C ARG A 385 -13.45 -14.64 -3.34
N THR A 386 -12.57 -13.66 -3.38
CA THR A 386 -11.29 -13.71 -2.65
C THR A 386 -11.53 -13.72 -1.14
N LEU A 387 -12.44 -12.87 -0.64
CA LEU A 387 -12.80 -12.83 0.78
C LEU A 387 -13.40 -14.16 1.26
N ALA A 388 -14.24 -14.78 0.44
CA ALA A 388 -14.79 -16.09 0.72
C ALA A 388 -13.71 -17.19 0.75
N LEU A 389 -12.75 -17.15 -0.21
CA LEU A 389 -11.62 -18.09 -0.25
C LEU A 389 -10.77 -18.07 1.01
N VAL A 390 -10.54 -16.89 1.60
CA VAL A 390 -9.71 -16.73 2.80
C VAL A 390 -10.53 -16.66 4.10
N ASP A 391 -11.83 -16.93 4.02
CA ASP A 391 -12.77 -16.93 5.16
C ASP A 391 -12.74 -15.59 5.93
N LEU A 392 -12.83 -14.47 5.21
CA LEU A 392 -12.86 -13.12 5.77
C LEU A 392 -14.10 -12.31 5.35
N THR A 393 -15.12 -12.95 4.78
CA THR A 393 -16.35 -12.27 4.33
C THR A 393 -17.02 -11.51 5.47
N GLY A 394 -17.14 -12.12 6.66
CA GLY A 394 -17.72 -11.48 7.85
C GLY A 394 -16.86 -10.36 8.47
N ARG A 395 -15.65 -10.16 7.97
CA ARG A 395 -14.69 -9.13 8.42
C ARG A 395 -14.44 -8.04 7.37
N ALA A 396 -15.11 -8.10 6.23
CA ALA A 396 -14.84 -7.27 5.05
C ALA A 396 -14.71 -5.77 5.35
N ASP A 397 -15.59 -5.22 6.17
CA ASP A 397 -15.65 -3.80 6.48
C ASP A 397 -14.83 -3.41 7.74
N ARG A 398 -14.16 -4.37 8.37
CA ARG A 398 -13.30 -4.07 9.53
C ARG A 398 -11.96 -3.49 9.09
N PRO A 399 -11.41 -2.51 9.85
CA PRO A 399 -10.04 -2.07 9.67
C PRO A 399 -9.06 -3.23 9.90
N VAL A 400 -8.04 -3.34 9.04
CA VAL A 400 -7.01 -4.41 9.15
C VAL A 400 -6.27 -4.34 10.48
N ALA A 401 -6.07 -3.14 11.03
CA ALA A 401 -5.45 -2.98 12.35
C ALA A 401 -6.19 -3.76 13.47
N ALA A 402 -7.52 -3.95 13.34
CA ALA A 402 -8.36 -4.62 14.33
C ALA A 402 -8.46 -6.15 14.13
N LEU A 403 -7.79 -6.72 13.13
CA LEU A 403 -7.78 -8.16 12.87
C LEU A 403 -6.82 -8.88 13.82
N ALA A 404 -7.17 -10.13 14.18
CA ALA A 404 -6.26 -11.06 14.82
C ALA A 404 -5.10 -11.46 13.90
N TYR A 405 -4.03 -12.00 14.47
CA TYR A 405 -2.82 -12.35 13.71
C TYR A 405 -3.11 -13.37 12.59
N GLY A 406 -3.82 -14.43 12.87
CA GLY A 406 -4.21 -15.44 11.88
C GLY A 406 -5.12 -14.88 10.77
N GLU A 407 -6.04 -13.94 11.10
CA GLU A 407 -6.87 -13.24 10.12
C GLU A 407 -6.01 -12.35 9.18
N LYS A 408 -5.01 -11.65 9.74
CA LYS A 408 -4.06 -10.87 8.95
C LYS A 408 -3.27 -11.75 7.99
N ARG A 409 -2.85 -12.93 8.45
CA ARG A 409 -2.12 -13.87 7.61
C ARG A 409 -2.98 -14.43 6.48
N ARG A 410 -4.25 -14.76 6.77
CA ARG A 410 -5.22 -15.16 5.73
C ARG A 410 -5.45 -14.04 4.72
N LEU A 411 -5.58 -12.80 5.18
CA LEU A 411 -5.71 -11.64 4.28
C LEU A 411 -4.49 -11.47 3.38
N GLU A 412 -3.29 -11.69 3.89
CA GLU A 412 -2.06 -11.60 3.10
C GLU A 412 -2.03 -12.60 1.94
N VAL A 413 -2.42 -13.84 2.20
CA VAL A 413 -2.63 -14.84 1.15
C VAL A 413 -3.74 -14.40 0.20
N GLY A 414 -4.82 -13.82 0.72
CA GLY A 414 -5.92 -13.26 -0.07
C GLY A 414 -5.47 -12.16 -1.03
N LEU A 415 -4.60 -11.24 -0.61
CA LEU A 415 -4.07 -10.20 -1.50
C LEU A 415 -3.26 -10.81 -2.65
N ALA A 416 -2.45 -11.82 -2.37
CA ALA A 416 -1.69 -12.49 -3.40
C ALA A 416 -2.62 -13.25 -4.39
N LEU A 417 -3.71 -13.83 -3.90
CA LEU A 417 -4.71 -14.51 -4.73
C LEU A 417 -5.57 -13.54 -5.55
N ALA A 418 -5.86 -12.36 -5.03
CA ALA A 418 -6.68 -11.35 -5.71
C ALA A 418 -6.07 -10.85 -7.02
N SER A 419 -4.75 -10.99 -7.21
CA SER A 419 -4.07 -10.72 -8.48
C SER A 419 -4.13 -11.89 -9.47
N SER A 420 -4.91 -12.96 -9.20
CA SER A 420 -5.09 -14.14 -10.05
C SER A 420 -3.76 -14.72 -10.58
N PRO A 421 -2.80 -15.06 -9.72
CA PRO A 421 -1.46 -15.43 -10.14
C PRO A 421 -1.41 -16.79 -10.85
N SER A 422 -0.55 -16.89 -11.87
CA SER A 422 -0.15 -18.17 -12.49
C SER A 422 0.84 -18.94 -11.62
N LEU A 423 1.66 -18.20 -10.84
CA LEU A 423 2.61 -18.74 -9.87
C LEU A 423 2.51 -17.95 -8.56
N LEU A 424 2.21 -18.64 -7.48
CA LEU A 424 2.10 -18.07 -6.14
C LEU A 424 3.31 -18.48 -5.29
N LEU A 425 4.03 -17.50 -4.76
CA LEU A 425 5.14 -17.69 -3.85
C LEU A 425 4.70 -17.35 -2.42
N LEU A 426 4.87 -18.27 -1.48
CA LEU A 426 4.51 -18.09 -0.08
C LEU A 426 5.77 -18.15 0.80
N ASP A 427 6.00 -17.06 1.55
CA ASP A 427 7.14 -16.90 2.45
C ASP A 427 6.69 -17.09 3.89
N GLU A 428 7.03 -18.24 4.47
CA GLU A 428 6.70 -18.65 5.84
C GLU A 428 5.22 -18.44 6.19
N PRO A 429 4.28 -19.01 5.41
CA PRO A 429 2.84 -18.74 5.62
C PRO A 429 2.30 -19.21 6.97
N LEU A 430 3.01 -20.10 7.66
CA LEU A 430 2.61 -20.70 8.95
C LEU A 430 3.31 -20.08 10.15
N ALA A 431 4.27 -19.15 9.92
CA ALA A 431 5.07 -18.56 10.99
C ALA A 431 4.23 -17.75 11.97
N GLY A 432 4.51 -17.88 13.27
CA GLY A 432 3.88 -17.10 14.34
C GLY A 432 2.42 -17.47 14.67
N MET A 433 1.88 -18.51 14.05
CA MET A 433 0.51 -19.00 14.30
C MET A 433 0.46 -19.98 15.46
N SER A 434 -0.64 -19.96 16.21
CA SER A 434 -0.97 -21.00 17.18
C SER A 434 -1.20 -22.33 16.46
N PRO A 435 -1.09 -23.49 17.16
CA PRO A 435 -1.34 -24.80 16.55
C PRO A 435 -2.69 -24.92 15.85
N ALA A 436 -3.76 -24.37 16.44
CA ALA A 436 -5.10 -24.38 15.86
C ALA A 436 -5.18 -23.54 14.58
N GLU A 437 -4.66 -22.30 14.59
CA GLU A 437 -4.62 -21.43 13.41
C GLU A 437 -3.77 -22.04 12.28
N ARG A 438 -2.69 -22.74 12.62
CA ARG A 438 -1.83 -23.43 11.66
C ARG A 438 -2.59 -24.55 10.92
N VAL A 439 -3.37 -25.36 11.64
CA VAL A 439 -4.21 -26.42 11.03
C VAL A 439 -5.22 -25.80 10.04
N GLU A 440 -5.87 -24.71 10.44
CA GLU A 440 -6.81 -24.00 9.54
C GLU A 440 -6.10 -23.41 8.32
N MET A 441 -4.92 -22.82 8.51
CA MET A 441 -4.13 -22.28 7.39
C MET A 441 -3.67 -23.39 6.44
N VAL A 442 -3.23 -24.55 6.94
CA VAL A 442 -2.88 -25.70 6.10
C VAL A 442 -4.08 -26.19 5.31
N LYS A 443 -5.27 -26.30 5.92
CA LYS A 443 -6.52 -26.63 5.20
C LYS A 443 -6.81 -25.60 4.09
N LEU A 444 -6.69 -24.31 4.41
CA LEU A 444 -6.86 -23.23 3.44
C LEU A 444 -5.86 -23.36 2.28
N LEU A 445 -4.57 -23.51 2.58
CA LEU A 445 -3.52 -23.65 1.57
C LEU A 445 -3.73 -24.90 0.70
N LYS A 446 -4.16 -26.03 1.26
CA LYS A 446 -4.56 -27.23 0.50
C LYS A 446 -5.71 -26.93 -0.47
N SER A 447 -6.74 -26.22 -0.01
CA SER A 447 -7.91 -25.89 -0.86
C SER A 447 -7.55 -24.97 -2.02
N ILE A 448 -6.73 -23.94 -1.79
CA ILE A 448 -6.32 -22.98 -2.82
C ILE A 448 -5.23 -23.51 -3.75
N SER A 449 -4.48 -24.54 -3.33
CA SER A 449 -3.38 -25.12 -4.11
C SER A 449 -3.84 -26.01 -5.25
N GLN A 450 -5.07 -26.50 -5.22
CA GLN A 450 -5.59 -27.42 -6.24
C GLN A 450 -5.49 -26.81 -7.63
N GLY A 451 -4.68 -27.44 -8.49
CA GLY A 451 -4.45 -27.04 -9.86
C GLY A 451 -3.73 -25.68 -10.03
N ARG A 452 -3.04 -25.18 -9.01
CA ARG A 452 -2.20 -23.97 -9.07
C ARG A 452 -0.74 -24.29 -8.84
N THR A 453 0.13 -23.53 -9.48
CA THR A 453 1.56 -23.63 -9.24
C THR A 453 1.92 -22.80 -8.01
N MET A 454 2.63 -23.39 -7.07
CA MET A 454 3.02 -22.74 -5.82
C MET A 454 4.45 -23.06 -5.43
N ILE A 455 5.14 -22.07 -4.88
CA ILE A 455 6.43 -22.25 -4.19
C ILE A 455 6.23 -21.82 -2.75
N ILE A 456 6.56 -22.67 -1.79
CA ILE A 456 6.38 -22.42 -0.36
C ILE A 456 7.72 -22.56 0.34
N ILE A 457 8.12 -21.54 1.10
CA ILE A 457 9.20 -21.62 2.09
C ILE A 457 8.55 -21.66 3.46
N ASP A 458 8.90 -22.67 4.26
CA ASP A 458 8.50 -22.70 5.67
C ASP A 458 9.55 -23.43 6.51
N HIS A 459 9.59 -23.14 7.79
CA HIS A 459 10.46 -23.81 8.76
C HIS A 459 9.77 -25.04 9.37
N ASP A 460 8.44 -25.11 9.35
CA ASP A 460 7.65 -26.24 9.81
C ASP A 460 7.59 -27.32 8.70
N MET A 461 8.57 -28.23 8.75
CA MET A 461 8.72 -29.28 7.75
C MET A 461 7.51 -30.21 7.69
N ASP A 462 6.88 -30.53 8.83
CA ASP A 462 5.75 -31.46 8.84
C ASP A 462 4.55 -30.89 8.11
N SER A 463 4.18 -29.64 8.40
CA SER A 463 3.11 -28.95 7.70
C SER A 463 3.44 -28.68 6.22
N LEU A 464 4.69 -28.35 5.91
CA LEU A 464 5.14 -28.10 4.53
C LEU A 464 5.02 -29.36 3.68
N PHE A 465 5.48 -30.50 4.20
CA PHE A 465 5.46 -31.79 3.49
C PHE A 465 4.03 -32.28 3.19
N GLU A 466 3.04 -31.82 3.94
CA GLU A 466 1.63 -32.07 3.62
C GLU A 466 1.11 -31.22 2.45
N LEU A 467 1.76 -30.11 2.14
CA LEU A 467 1.31 -29.14 1.15
C LEU A 467 1.97 -29.30 -0.22
N VAL A 468 3.19 -29.88 -0.26
CA VAL A 468 4.05 -29.86 -1.45
C VAL A 468 4.26 -31.26 -2.05
N GLU A 469 4.54 -31.32 -3.35
CA GLU A 469 4.82 -32.56 -4.09
C GLU A 469 6.32 -32.80 -4.24
N ARG A 470 7.09 -31.71 -4.32
CA ARG A 470 8.56 -31.77 -4.42
C ARG A 470 9.19 -30.76 -3.49
N VAL A 471 10.38 -31.05 -3.03
CA VAL A 471 11.15 -30.23 -2.11
C VAL A 471 12.55 -30.01 -2.65
N THR A 472 13.00 -28.77 -2.64
CA THR A 472 14.39 -28.37 -2.91
C THR A 472 15.05 -27.99 -1.58
N VAL A 473 16.15 -28.64 -1.25
CA VAL A 473 16.93 -28.33 -0.05
C VAL A 473 18.09 -27.43 -0.40
N LEU A 474 18.18 -26.27 0.24
CA LEU A 474 19.31 -25.35 0.09
C LEU A 474 20.27 -25.50 1.27
N GLN A 475 21.58 -25.54 0.99
CA GLN A 475 22.66 -25.47 1.96
C GLN A 475 23.79 -24.60 1.41
N GLU A 476 24.30 -23.68 2.23
CA GLU A 476 25.42 -22.79 1.88
C GLU A 476 25.28 -22.11 0.51
N GLY A 477 24.06 -21.68 0.19
CA GLY A 477 23.76 -20.99 -1.06
C GLY A 477 23.71 -21.87 -2.32
N ARG A 478 23.64 -23.21 -2.17
CA ARG A 478 23.53 -24.17 -3.28
C ARG A 478 22.36 -25.12 -3.07
N VAL A 479 21.90 -25.74 -4.13
CA VAL A 479 20.96 -26.87 -4.04
C VAL A 479 21.73 -28.09 -3.56
N LEU A 480 21.33 -28.61 -2.41
CA LEU A 480 21.88 -29.84 -1.86
C LEU A 480 21.24 -31.07 -2.51
N VAL A 481 19.90 -31.11 -2.54
CA VAL A 481 19.11 -32.21 -3.08
C VAL A 481 17.72 -31.76 -3.42
N GLU A 482 17.12 -32.42 -4.41
CA GLU A 482 15.71 -32.27 -4.77
C GLU A 482 15.03 -33.65 -4.79
N GLY A 483 13.79 -33.73 -4.31
CA GLY A 483 13.04 -34.99 -4.29
C GLY A 483 11.64 -34.81 -3.74
N THR A 484 10.92 -35.90 -3.59
CA THR A 484 9.63 -35.96 -2.89
C THR A 484 9.83 -35.78 -1.38
N PRO A 485 8.79 -35.35 -0.63
CA PRO A 485 8.85 -35.26 0.83
C PRO A 485 9.37 -36.53 1.52
N ALA A 486 9.00 -37.70 1.01
CA ALA A 486 9.44 -38.98 1.56
C ALA A 486 10.95 -39.24 1.35
N GLU A 487 11.45 -38.94 0.14
CA GLU A 487 12.88 -39.06 -0.18
C GLU A 487 13.73 -38.09 0.66
N ILE A 488 13.25 -36.85 0.84
CA ILE A 488 13.94 -35.83 1.63
C ILE A 488 13.98 -36.20 3.13
N LYS A 489 12.90 -36.72 3.70
CA LYS A 489 12.87 -37.23 5.11
C LYS A 489 13.89 -38.34 5.35
N GLY A 490 14.08 -39.23 4.39
CA GLY A 490 15.04 -40.35 4.46
C GLY A 490 16.47 -40.00 4.11
N ASN A 491 16.74 -38.80 3.62
CA ASN A 491 18.06 -38.43 3.12
C ASN A 491 19.01 -38.03 4.26
N LYS A 492 20.10 -38.79 4.40
CA LYS A 492 21.09 -38.57 5.45
C LYS A 492 21.81 -37.22 5.32
N ALA A 493 22.12 -36.76 4.10
CA ALA A 493 22.76 -35.48 3.89
C ALA A 493 21.88 -34.31 4.36
N VAL A 494 20.55 -34.43 4.19
CA VAL A 494 19.59 -33.43 4.72
C VAL A 494 19.57 -33.45 6.25
N GLN A 495 19.52 -34.63 6.85
CA GLN A 495 19.58 -34.77 8.31
C GLN A 495 20.87 -34.17 8.89
N ASP A 496 22.02 -34.47 8.27
CA ASP A 496 23.30 -33.93 8.68
C ASP A 496 23.38 -32.42 8.53
N ALA A 497 22.78 -31.84 7.47
CA ALA A 497 22.74 -30.39 7.24
C ALA A 497 21.94 -29.64 8.34
N TYR A 498 20.89 -30.27 8.87
CA TYR A 498 20.10 -29.71 9.98
C TYR A 498 20.73 -29.96 11.36
N LEU A 499 21.38 -31.10 11.55
CA LEU A 499 22.03 -31.48 12.81
C LEU A 499 23.43 -30.85 12.95
N GLY A 500 24.14 -30.65 11.82
CA GLY A 500 25.50 -30.07 11.80
C GLY A 500 25.53 -28.61 12.28
N GLY A 501 24.45 -27.85 12.13
CA GLY A 501 24.32 -26.49 12.65
C GLY A 501 24.26 -26.41 14.20
N VAL A 502 24.00 -27.52 14.89
CA VAL A 502 23.96 -27.61 16.36
C VAL A 502 25.36 -27.88 16.95
N ARG A 503 26.32 -28.37 16.14
CA ARG A 503 27.67 -28.71 16.60
C ARG A 503 28.70 -27.59 16.41
N ALA A 504 28.36 -26.48 15.76
CA ALA A 504 29.28 -25.37 15.46
C ALA A 504 28.96 -24.07 16.23
N ALA A 505 28.18 -24.14 17.32
CA ALA A 505 27.90 -23.01 18.21
C ALA A 505 28.49 -23.24 19.61
#